data_3fc947a7f032b9d739ab92e26a2b510b
#
_entry.id   3fc947a7f032b9d739ab92e26a2b510b
#
_cell.length_a   1.000
_cell.length_b   1.000
_cell.length_c   1.000
_cell.angle_alpha   90.00
_cell.angle_beta   90.00
_cell.angle_gamma   90.00
#
_symmetry.space_group_name_H-M   'P 1'
#
loop_
_entity.id
_entity.type
_entity.pdbx_description
1 polymer ?
#
loop_
_entity_poly.entity_id
_entity_poly.type
_entity_poly.pdbx_seq_one_letter_code
_entity_poly.pdbx_strand_id
1 'polypeptide(L)'
;MPSRIGIDLDNTILRYDEVFYSLAQAELWIDRNCLCDKDAIKKELTKNAESAEKSEKRWQQLQAWAYGKDISKALVYDGLFNFTKQARLRGDELFIVSHKTEFSNFDPSVNLRRSALDTLGQRGFFKSIIQGGLGFSLQDIFFASSL
;
A
#
# COMPACT_ATOMS: atom_id res chain seq x y z
N MET A 1 21.18 -12.45 -19.22
CA MET A 1 20.04 -13.36 -18.94
C MET A 1 18.91 -12.58 -18.32
N PRO A 2 17.67 -12.75 -18.81
CA PRO A 2 16.51 -12.16 -18.17
C PRO A 2 16.37 -12.66 -16.74
N SER A 3 15.95 -11.78 -15.86
CA SER A 3 15.73 -12.09 -14.45
C SER A 3 14.24 -12.20 -14.15
N ARG A 4 13.92 -12.83 -13.03
CA ARG A 4 12.58 -12.84 -12.47
C ARG A 4 12.60 -11.99 -11.22
N ILE A 5 11.82 -10.90 -11.21
CA ILE A 5 11.87 -9.89 -10.16
C ILE A 5 10.52 -9.82 -9.46
N GLY A 6 10.50 -10.13 -8.17
CA GLY A 6 9.33 -9.91 -7.31
C GLY A 6 9.43 -8.56 -6.64
N ILE A 7 8.34 -7.79 -6.67
CA ILE A 7 8.27 -6.45 -6.10
C ILE A 7 7.22 -6.47 -5.00
N ASP A 8 7.60 -6.04 -3.80
CA ASP A 8 6.66 -5.90 -2.69
C ASP A 8 5.65 -4.79 -2.98
N LEU A 9 4.44 -4.92 -2.47
CA LEU A 9 3.35 -4.01 -2.76
C LEU A 9 3.33 -2.81 -1.80
N ASP A 10 3.05 -3.05 -0.54
CA ASP A 10 2.86 -1.97 0.43
C ASP A 10 4.20 -1.35 0.82
N ASN A 11 4.28 -0.02 0.74
CA ASN A 11 5.47 0.77 1.02
C ASN A 11 6.65 0.52 0.07
N THR A 12 6.40 -0.13 -1.06
CA THR A 12 7.36 -0.29 -2.14
C THR A 12 6.75 0.18 -3.47
N ILE A 13 5.57 -0.30 -3.81
CA ILE A 13 4.80 0.17 -4.96
C ILE A 13 3.84 1.27 -4.54
N LEU A 14 3.09 1.06 -3.45
CA LEU A 14 2.12 2.01 -2.92
C LEU A 14 2.65 2.69 -1.67
N ARG A 15 2.54 4.01 -1.66
CA ARG A 15 2.95 4.86 -0.53
C ARG A 15 1.71 5.32 0.22
N TYR A 16 1.72 5.09 1.52
CA TYR A 16 0.56 5.38 2.38
C TYR A 16 0.76 6.55 3.33
N ASP A 17 1.91 7.20 3.33
CA ASP A 17 2.21 8.26 4.29
C ASP A 17 1.13 9.34 4.31
N GLU A 18 0.71 9.80 3.15
CA GLU A 18 -0.33 10.83 3.00
C GLU A 18 -1.70 10.33 3.47
N VAL A 19 -2.00 9.06 3.25
CA VAL A 19 -3.25 8.45 3.68
C VAL A 19 -3.29 8.38 5.20
N PHE A 20 -2.24 7.87 5.82
CA PHE A 20 -2.14 7.83 7.30
C PHE A 20 -2.26 9.21 7.91
N TYR A 21 -1.54 10.18 7.33
CA TYR A 21 -1.55 11.56 7.83
C TYR A 21 -2.95 12.15 7.78
N SER A 22 -3.63 12.04 6.65
CA SER A 22 -4.97 12.60 6.46
C SER A 22 -5.99 11.96 7.40
N LEU A 23 -5.93 10.63 7.54
CA LEU A 23 -6.84 9.91 8.43
C LEU A 23 -6.61 10.25 9.89
N ALA A 24 -5.36 10.29 10.33
CA ALA A 24 -5.03 10.60 11.71
C ALA A 24 -5.37 12.06 12.07
N GLN A 25 -5.18 12.97 11.13
CA GLN A 25 -5.59 14.37 11.32
C GLN A 25 -7.10 14.53 11.43
N ALA A 26 -7.84 13.84 10.58
CA ALA A 26 -9.30 13.89 10.61
C ALA A 26 -9.86 13.41 11.96
N GLU A 27 -9.18 12.46 12.58
CA GLU A 27 -9.55 11.96 13.89
C GLU A 27 -8.99 12.80 15.05
N LEU A 28 -8.21 13.82 14.75
CA LEU A 28 -7.53 14.68 15.74
C LEU A 28 -6.56 13.88 16.61
N TRP A 29 -5.98 12.82 16.06
CA TRP A 29 -4.99 11.99 16.77
C TRP A 29 -3.57 12.52 16.63
N ILE A 30 -3.32 13.37 15.65
CA ILE A 30 -2.02 14.02 15.44
C ILE A 30 -2.21 15.52 15.23
N ASP A 31 -1.15 16.29 15.52
CA ASP A 31 -1.08 17.72 15.27
C ASP A 31 -0.79 18.00 13.79
N ARG A 32 -1.18 19.19 13.33
CA ARG A 32 -0.87 19.66 11.97
C ARG A 32 0.62 19.71 11.70
N ASN A 33 1.43 19.90 12.72
CA ASN A 33 2.87 19.99 12.60
C ASN A 33 3.55 18.62 12.56
N CYS A 34 2.81 17.52 12.71
CA CYS A 34 3.35 16.19 12.58
C CYS A 34 3.86 15.99 11.16
N LEU A 35 5.05 15.41 11.03
CA LEU A 35 5.59 15.09 9.71
C LEU A 35 4.72 14.03 9.02
N CYS A 36 4.55 14.19 7.72
CA CYS A 36 3.82 13.23 6.89
C CYS A 36 4.70 12.02 6.57
N ASP A 37 4.95 11.22 7.59
CA ASP A 37 5.83 10.08 7.58
C ASP A 37 5.28 9.03 8.53
N LYS A 38 5.28 7.78 8.11
CA LYS A 38 4.72 6.67 8.87
C LYS A 38 5.26 6.59 10.30
N ASP A 39 6.57 6.67 10.45
CA ASP A 39 7.22 6.56 11.77
C ASP A 39 6.91 7.77 12.65
N ALA A 40 6.89 8.96 12.08
CA ALA A 40 6.54 10.18 12.79
C ALA A 40 5.08 10.15 13.28
N ILE A 41 4.17 9.69 12.44
CA ILE A 41 2.76 9.55 12.78
C ILE A 41 2.59 8.55 13.93
N LYS A 42 3.26 7.41 13.85
CA LYS A 42 3.20 6.37 14.88
C LYS A 42 3.72 6.89 16.23
N LYS A 43 4.82 7.63 16.23
CA LYS A 43 5.35 8.27 17.44
C LYS A 43 4.37 9.27 18.03
N GLU A 44 3.77 10.10 17.19
CA GLU A 44 2.80 11.10 17.63
C GLU A 44 1.56 10.44 18.23
N LEU A 45 1.08 9.36 17.64
CA LEU A 45 -0.03 8.57 18.21
C LEU A 45 0.31 8.04 19.59
N THR A 46 1.53 7.56 19.78
CA THR A 46 1.99 7.05 21.08
C THR A 46 2.04 8.18 22.11
N LYS A 47 2.54 9.34 21.70
CA LYS A 47 2.64 10.52 22.59
C LYS A 47 1.28 11.04 23.02
N ASN A 48 0.31 11.06 22.13
CA ASN A 48 -1.00 11.70 22.36
C ASN A 48 -2.04 10.75 22.94
N ALA A 49 -1.78 9.44 22.95
CA ALA A 49 -2.73 8.48 23.49
C ALA A 49 -2.60 8.37 25.02
N GLU A 50 -3.71 8.05 25.66
CA GLU A 50 -3.76 7.88 27.11
C GLU A 50 -2.99 6.65 27.60
N SER A 51 -2.84 5.65 26.74
CA SER A 51 -2.15 4.40 27.05
C SER A 51 -1.52 3.81 25.81
N ALA A 52 -0.55 2.90 26.00
CA ALA A 52 0.08 2.15 24.92
C ALA A 52 -0.96 1.30 24.16
N GLU A 53 -1.89 0.71 24.88
CA GLU A 53 -2.98 -0.10 24.29
C GLU A 53 -3.84 0.73 23.36
N LYS A 54 -4.23 1.94 23.77
CA LYS A 54 -5.06 2.84 22.96
C LYS A 54 -4.30 3.31 21.72
N SER A 55 -3.02 3.61 21.87
CA SER A 55 -2.14 3.97 20.75
C SER A 55 -2.09 2.86 19.71
N GLU A 56 -1.92 1.61 20.14
CA GLU A 56 -1.87 0.46 19.25
C GLU A 56 -3.18 0.24 18.52
N LYS A 57 -4.31 0.40 19.20
CA LYS A 57 -5.63 0.30 18.57
C LYS A 57 -5.83 1.36 17.50
N ARG A 58 -5.40 2.60 17.75
CA ARG A 58 -5.47 3.68 16.77
C ARG A 58 -4.62 3.38 15.54
N TRP A 59 -3.42 2.85 15.77
CA TRP A 59 -2.54 2.48 14.68
C TRP A 59 -3.14 1.36 13.81
N GLN A 60 -3.68 0.32 14.45
CA GLN A 60 -4.35 -0.77 13.75
C GLN A 60 -5.56 -0.28 12.95
N GLN A 61 -6.31 0.67 13.50
CA GLN A 61 -7.45 1.25 12.80
C GLN A 61 -7.01 2.06 11.58
N LEU A 62 -5.94 2.85 11.69
CA LEU A 62 -5.38 3.57 10.55
C LEU A 62 -4.95 2.60 9.44
N GLN A 63 -4.27 1.52 9.81
CA GLN A 63 -3.87 0.51 8.84
C GLN A 63 -5.07 -0.16 8.16
N ALA A 64 -6.10 -0.49 8.93
CA ALA A 64 -7.31 -1.10 8.39
C ALA A 64 -7.99 -0.18 7.36
N TRP A 65 -8.07 1.11 7.65
CA TRP A 65 -8.63 2.10 6.73
C TRP A 65 -7.74 2.30 5.51
N ALA A 66 -6.45 2.52 5.73
CA ALA A 66 -5.51 2.83 4.66
C ALA A 66 -5.35 1.66 3.67
N TYR A 67 -5.34 0.44 4.16
CA TYR A 67 -5.21 -0.76 3.32
C TYR A 67 -6.56 -1.26 2.79
N GLY A 68 -7.67 -0.75 3.31
CA GLY A 68 -9.02 -1.13 2.92
C GLY A 68 -9.73 -0.05 2.14
N LYS A 69 -10.70 0.62 2.78
CA LYS A 69 -11.57 1.60 2.12
C LYS A 69 -10.85 2.78 1.50
N ASP A 70 -9.71 3.18 2.04
CA ASP A 70 -8.97 4.36 1.59
C ASP A 70 -7.73 4.02 0.75
N ILE A 71 -7.54 2.76 0.38
CA ILE A 71 -6.36 2.35 -0.39
C ILE A 71 -6.27 3.06 -1.75
N SER A 72 -7.40 3.42 -2.33
CA SER A 72 -7.43 4.16 -3.59
C SER A 72 -6.76 5.53 -3.51
N LYS A 73 -6.56 6.06 -2.31
CA LYS A 73 -5.87 7.33 -2.06
C LYS A 73 -4.35 7.17 -1.94
N ALA A 74 -3.85 5.94 -1.87
CA ALA A 74 -2.42 5.69 -1.84
C ALA A 74 -1.77 6.14 -3.14
N LEU A 75 -0.54 6.62 -3.04
CA LEU A 75 0.23 7.10 -4.19
C LEU A 75 1.17 6.00 -4.66
N VAL A 76 1.40 5.95 -5.97
CA VAL A 76 2.42 5.08 -6.53
C VAL A 76 3.76 5.79 -6.40
N TYR A 77 4.79 5.09 -5.89
CA TYR A 77 6.11 5.67 -5.77
C TYR A 77 6.64 6.13 -7.12
N ASP A 78 7.30 7.28 -7.12
CA ASP A 78 7.99 7.80 -8.30
C ASP A 78 9.06 6.80 -8.76
N GLY A 79 9.23 6.70 -10.04
CA GLY A 79 10.24 5.80 -10.61
C GLY A 79 9.77 4.39 -10.87
N LEU A 80 8.63 3.97 -10.31
CA LEU A 80 8.11 2.63 -10.57
C LEU A 80 7.82 2.41 -12.06
N PHE A 81 7.19 3.38 -12.70
CA PHE A 81 6.87 3.31 -14.12
C PHE A 81 8.14 3.12 -14.96
N ASN A 82 9.17 3.94 -14.70
CA ASN A 82 10.43 3.87 -15.41
C ASN A 82 11.16 2.55 -15.12
N PHE A 83 11.18 2.10 -13.87
CA PHE A 83 11.76 0.82 -13.49
C PHE A 83 11.09 -0.33 -14.25
N THR A 84 9.77 -0.35 -14.28
CA THR A 84 9.00 -1.39 -14.96
C THR A 84 9.31 -1.40 -16.46
N LYS A 85 9.32 -0.22 -17.07
CA LYS A 85 9.64 -0.09 -18.50
C LYS A 85 11.03 -0.62 -18.82
N GLN A 86 12.03 -0.24 -18.03
CA GLN A 86 13.41 -0.67 -18.25
C GLN A 86 13.56 -2.18 -18.05
N ALA A 87 12.95 -2.74 -17.02
CA ALA A 87 13.00 -4.17 -16.76
C ALA A 87 12.37 -4.96 -17.90
N ARG A 88 11.23 -4.53 -18.41
CA ARG A 88 10.57 -5.20 -19.52
C ARG A 88 11.37 -5.11 -20.82
N LEU A 89 12.04 -3.98 -21.04
CA LEU A 89 12.93 -3.83 -22.20
C LEU A 89 14.11 -4.80 -22.16
N ARG A 90 14.59 -5.15 -20.95
CA ARG A 90 15.63 -6.17 -20.77
C ARG A 90 15.10 -7.60 -20.90
N GLY A 91 13.78 -7.77 -20.97
CA GLY A 91 13.15 -9.08 -21.00
C GLY A 91 12.94 -9.71 -19.64
N ASP A 92 13.08 -8.93 -18.57
CA ASP A 92 12.83 -9.42 -17.21
C ASP A 92 11.34 -9.71 -16.98
N GLU A 93 11.06 -10.75 -16.21
CA GLU A 93 9.70 -11.04 -15.74
C GLU A 93 9.47 -10.34 -14.42
N LEU A 94 8.33 -9.64 -14.31
CA LEU A 94 7.98 -8.89 -13.11
C LEU A 94 6.77 -9.51 -12.43
N PHE A 95 6.84 -9.60 -11.10
CA PHE A 95 5.77 -10.10 -10.26
C PHE A 95 5.56 -9.15 -9.08
N ILE A 96 4.35 -9.07 -8.59
CA ILE A 96 4.04 -8.34 -7.36
C ILE A 96 3.78 -9.38 -6.28
N VAL A 97 4.47 -9.25 -5.16
CA VAL A 97 4.35 -10.17 -4.02
C VAL A 97 3.92 -9.37 -2.80
N SER A 98 2.87 -9.80 -2.14
CA SER A 98 2.35 -9.12 -0.97
C SER A 98 2.00 -10.13 0.12
N HIS A 99 2.30 -9.78 1.37
CA HIS A 99 1.89 -10.55 2.55
C HIS A 99 0.57 -10.08 3.14
N LYS A 100 -0.16 -9.26 2.39
CA LYS A 100 -1.45 -8.73 2.82
C LYS A 100 -2.43 -9.85 3.12
N THR A 101 -3.07 -9.77 4.29
CA THR A 101 -4.14 -10.71 4.64
C THR A 101 -5.35 -10.53 3.72
N GLU A 102 -6.14 -11.58 3.57
CA GLU A 102 -7.33 -11.50 2.72
C GLU A 102 -8.37 -10.55 3.31
N PHE A 103 -8.63 -10.69 4.61
CA PHE A 103 -9.59 -9.85 5.31
C PHE A 103 -8.92 -9.03 6.39
N SER A 104 -9.48 -7.85 6.65
CA SER A 104 -9.00 -6.99 7.73
C SER A 104 -9.32 -7.63 9.08
N ASN A 105 -8.35 -7.66 9.98
CA ASN A 105 -8.58 -8.12 11.36
C ASN A 105 -9.48 -7.15 12.13
N PHE A 106 -9.49 -5.89 11.73
CA PHE A 106 -10.28 -4.84 12.37
C PHE A 106 -11.72 -4.82 11.87
N ASP A 107 -11.91 -5.11 10.59
CA ASP A 107 -13.23 -5.17 9.95
C ASP A 107 -13.25 -6.34 8.95
N PRO A 108 -13.71 -7.53 9.39
CA PRO A 108 -13.69 -8.71 8.51
C PRO A 108 -14.56 -8.61 7.26
N SER A 109 -15.41 -7.61 7.14
CA SER A 109 -16.19 -7.37 5.92
C SER A 109 -15.35 -6.81 4.78
N VAL A 110 -14.15 -6.30 5.09
CA VAL A 110 -13.26 -5.68 4.11
C VAL A 110 -12.27 -6.71 3.60
N ASN A 111 -12.34 -7.00 2.29
CA ASN A 111 -11.37 -7.85 1.62
C ASN A 111 -10.19 -6.98 1.15
N LEU A 112 -9.07 -7.07 1.86
CA LEU A 112 -7.91 -6.23 1.61
C LEU A 112 -7.23 -6.55 0.27
N ARG A 113 -7.18 -7.82 -0.11
CA ARG A 113 -6.57 -8.24 -1.37
C ARG A 113 -7.37 -7.72 -2.56
N ARG A 114 -8.68 -7.79 -2.48
CA ARG A 114 -9.56 -7.28 -3.53
C ARG A 114 -9.43 -5.75 -3.66
N SER A 115 -9.40 -5.05 -2.54
CA SER A 115 -9.21 -3.59 -2.54
C SER A 115 -7.90 -3.20 -3.19
N ALA A 116 -6.83 -3.96 -2.93
CA ALA A 116 -5.53 -3.74 -3.55
C ALA A 116 -5.58 -3.97 -5.06
N LEU A 117 -6.20 -5.07 -5.51
CA LEU A 117 -6.31 -5.37 -6.94
C LEU A 117 -7.12 -4.31 -7.68
N ASP A 118 -8.22 -3.85 -7.09
CA ASP A 118 -9.05 -2.79 -7.67
C ASP A 118 -8.25 -1.49 -7.82
N THR A 119 -7.46 -1.15 -6.82
CA THR A 119 -6.61 0.05 -6.85
C THR A 119 -5.54 -0.06 -7.93
N LEU A 120 -4.86 -1.19 -8.03
CA LEU A 120 -3.86 -1.41 -9.07
C LEU A 120 -4.49 -1.30 -10.47
N GLY A 121 -5.68 -1.87 -10.64
CA GLY A 121 -6.43 -1.76 -11.90
C GLY A 121 -6.74 -0.31 -12.25
N GLN A 122 -7.20 0.49 -11.29
CA GLN A 122 -7.50 1.90 -11.48
C GLN A 122 -6.26 2.72 -11.83
N ARG A 123 -5.07 2.29 -11.38
CA ARG A 123 -3.80 2.96 -11.64
C ARG A 123 -3.11 2.49 -12.92
N GLY A 124 -3.79 1.65 -13.72
CA GLY A 124 -3.29 1.21 -15.03
C GLY A 124 -2.29 0.08 -14.99
N PHE A 125 -2.16 -0.64 -13.88
CA PHE A 125 -1.19 -1.74 -13.76
C PHE A 125 -1.50 -2.88 -14.73
N PHE A 126 -2.78 -3.12 -15.02
CA PHE A 126 -3.20 -4.23 -15.86
C PHE A 126 -3.40 -3.86 -17.33
N LYS A 127 -3.20 -2.60 -17.68
CA LYS A 127 -3.19 -2.19 -19.08
C LYS A 127 -1.85 -2.54 -19.72
N SER A 128 -1.87 -2.82 -21.01
CA SER A 128 -0.64 -3.08 -21.75
C SER A 128 0.25 -1.84 -21.79
N ILE A 129 1.54 -2.04 -22.02
CA ILE A 129 2.51 -0.94 -22.14
C ILE A 129 2.13 -0.03 -23.32
N ILE A 130 1.64 -0.61 -24.41
CA ILE A 130 1.21 0.15 -25.58
C ILE A 130 0.06 1.11 -25.22
N GLN A 131 -0.81 0.71 -24.30
CA GLN A 131 -1.93 1.52 -23.82
C GLN A 131 -1.54 2.48 -22.68
N GLY A 132 -0.25 2.57 -22.35
CA GLY A 132 0.21 3.43 -21.28
C GLY A 132 0.18 2.79 -19.89
N GLY A 133 -0.05 1.49 -19.82
CA GLY A 133 -0.07 0.75 -18.56
C GLY A 133 1.27 0.12 -18.21
N LEU A 134 1.29 -0.68 -17.16
CA LEU A 134 2.50 -1.35 -16.66
C LEU A 134 2.63 -2.80 -17.12
N GLY A 135 1.62 -3.34 -17.81
CA GLY A 135 1.69 -4.65 -18.44
C GLY A 135 1.63 -5.84 -17.51
N PHE A 136 1.16 -5.66 -16.28
CA PHE A 136 0.92 -6.77 -15.37
C PHE A 136 -0.38 -7.49 -15.73
N SER A 137 -0.45 -8.78 -15.39
CA SER A 137 -1.70 -9.52 -15.40
C SER A 137 -2.04 -9.91 -13.95
N LEU A 138 -3.29 -10.33 -13.72
CA LEU A 138 -3.68 -10.83 -12.39
C LEU A 138 -2.82 -12.02 -11.95
N GLN A 139 -2.32 -12.80 -12.91
CA GLN A 139 -1.47 -13.95 -12.64
C GLN A 139 -0.08 -13.57 -12.14
N ASP A 140 0.32 -12.33 -12.31
CA ASP A 140 1.62 -11.82 -11.85
C ASP A 140 1.57 -11.37 -10.39
N ILE A 141 0.41 -11.43 -9.74
CA ILE A 141 0.23 -10.93 -8.38
C ILE A 141 0.03 -12.10 -7.42
N PHE A 142 0.91 -12.19 -6.44
CA PHE A 142 0.94 -13.27 -5.47
C PHE A 142 0.71 -12.71 -4.06
N PHE A 143 -0.35 -13.18 -3.42
CA PHE A 143 -0.60 -12.89 -2.01
C PHE A 143 -0.14 -14.10 -1.19
N ALA A 144 0.94 -13.92 -0.45
CA ALA A 144 1.48 -14.96 0.40
C ALA A 144 0.83 -14.90 1.77
N SER A 145 0.47 -16.06 2.30
CA SER A 145 0.04 -16.14 3.70
C SER A 145 1.24 -15.87 4.61
N SER A 146 1.00 -15.13 5.70
CA SER A 146 2.02 -14.99 6.72
C SER A 146 2.26 -16.35 7.38
N LEU A 147 3.51 -16.66 7.57
CA LEU A 147 3.93 -17.88 8.26
C LEU A 147 3.76 -17.74 9.77
#